data_bb836935083fa19383a645d8e1dd42ff
#
_entry.id   bb836935083fa19383a645d8e1dd42ff
#
_cell.length_a   1.000
_cell.length_b   1.000
_cell.length_c   1.000
_cell.angle_alpha   90.00
_cell.angle_beta   90.00
_cell.angle_gamma   90.00
#
_symmetry.space_group_name_H-M   'P 1'
#
loop_
_entity.id
_entity.type
_entity.pdbx_description
1 polymer ?
#
loop_
_entity_poly.entity_id
_entity_poly.type
_entity_poly.pdbx_seq_one_letter_code
_entity_poly.pdbx_strand_id
1 'polypeptide(L)'
;MPHTYLPDPRPYPERTVNNKLLLLATRIARPESAEDAEQARAELKKQIAQMLGLRHYIGLSVAMTMAGAPDIYTALMDTVDEALQPENDEQLQWFALPVIVVAGADKAGELKSSCPEALINACLANYPALRPLTRAVWLPQLIRSDDFAKIKPDDWYAAKESTDAAAEFAASLPTASAAIPQDQSVHALYALGYGGREIQAALGQSLREAALPLMQVWQEYLAEENMTLFTNPLSPASPLSALADASRTRLRMALDVFSANVIRSVRLQSPRVGVVMAAQEGGRLLFGFNAAESAYSLMSQVFSWPLSPRDDIRIIQQDFLDLMVDCQVENIRLLHDILPENAALPDYADALDLPGHNPLFGNGSDGSENGVAN
;
A
#
# COMPACT_ATOMS: atom_id res chain seq x y z
N MET A 1 26.74 -12.24 8.72
CA MET A 1 26.74 -11.08 7.81
C MET A 1 25.95 -9.98 8.50
N PRO A 2 26.58 -8.89 8.89
CA PRO A 2 25.87 -7.84 9.62
C PRO A 2 25.14 -6.93 8.64
N HIS A 3 23.83 -6.85 8.82
CA HIS A 3 22.94 -5.74 8.50
C HIS A 3 23.02 -5.13 7.10
N THR A 4 22.53 -5.86 6.09
CA THR A 4 22.25 -5.33 4.74
C THR A 4 20.91 -4.59 4.61
N TYR A 5 20.11 -4.59 5.66
CA TYR A 5 18.77 -3.99 5.64
C TYR A 5 18.62 -2.90 6.70
N LEU A 6 17.74 -1.94 6.39
CA LEU A 6 17.34 -0.92 7.34
C LEU A 6 16.68 -1.57 8.57
N PRO A 7 16.90 -1.01 9.77
CA PRO A 7 16.19 -1.46 10.97
C PRO A 7 14.70 -1.15 10.88
N ASP A 8 13.88 -1.97 11.52
CA ASP A 8 12.44 -1.72 11.58
C ASP A 8 12.14 -0.69 12.69
N PRO A 9 11.61 0.51 12.34
CA PRO A 9 11.35 1.56 13.29
C PRO A 9 10.03 1.40 14.06
N ARG A 10 9.27 0.35 13.76
CA ARG A 10 7.97 0.10 14.44
C ARG A 10 8.22 -0.51 15.81
N PRO A 11 7.51 -0.04 16.86
CA PRO A 11 7.61 -0.65 18.16
C PRO A 11 7.00 -2.06 18.13
N TYR A 12 7.81 -3.08 18.33
CA TYR A 12 7.30 -4.43 18.58
C TYR A 12 6.95 -4.55 20.05
N PRO A 13 5.72 -4.93 20.40
CA PRO A 13 5.41 -5.24 21.80
C PRO A 13 6.26 -6.42 22.26
N GLU A 14 7.11 -6.18 23.23
CA GLU A 14 8.01 -7.20 23.81
C GLU A 14 7.26 -8.36 24.52
N ARG A 15 5.95 -8.19 24.72
CA ARG A 15 5.12 -9.18 25.43
C ARG A 15 3.94 -9.61 24.57
N THR A 16 3.81 -10.90 24.42
CA THR A 16 2.58 -11.56 23.93
C THR A 16 1.45 -11.13 24.85
N VAL A 17 0.64 -10.22 24.39
CA VAL A 17 -0.60 -9.88 25.09
C VAL A 17 -1.48 -11.10 25.05
N ASN A 18 -2.14 -11.39 26.18
CA ASN A 18 -3.08 -12.48 26.33
C ASN A 18 -4.39 -12.20 25.55
N ASN A 19 -4.24 -11.88 24.27
CA ASN A 19 -5.32 -11.62 23.35
C ASN A 19 -5.50 -12.85 22.46
N LYS A 20 -6.65 -13.49 22.60
CA LYS A 20 -6.97 -14.74 21.90
C LYS A 20 -6.88 -14.58 20.37
N LEU A 21 -7.24 -13.42 19.81
CA LEU A 21 -7.14 -13.15 18.37
C LEU A 21 -5.68 -13.17 17.91
N LEU A 22 -4.78 -12.54 18.66
CA LEU A 22 -3.34 -12.54 18.36
C LEU A 22 -2.70 -13.91 18.48
N LEU A 23 -3.09 -14.69 19.50
CA LEU A 23 -2.61 -16.06 19.64
C LEU A 23 -3.01 -16.92 18.43
N LEU A 24 -4.26 -16.82 17.99
CA LEU A 24 -4.74 -17.53 16.80
C LEU A 24 -4.06 -17.04 15.53
N ALA A 25 -3.90 -15.72 15.35
CA ALA A 25 -3.20 -15.15 14.20
C ALA A 25 -1.72 -15.57 14.17
N THR A 26 -1.07 -15.68 15.35
CA THR A 26 0.31 -16.18 15.44
C THR A 26 0.41 -17.66 15.01
N ARG A 27 -0.55 -18.49 15.41
CA ARG A 27 -0.60 -19.90 14.98
C ARG A 27 -0.83 -20.04 13.48
N ILE A 28 -1.59 -19.14 12.86
CA ILE A 28 -1.78 -19.09 11.41
C ILE A 28 -0.49 -18.66 10.70
N ALA A 29 0.18 -17.62 11.20
CA ALA A 29 1.39 -17.07 10.60
C ALA A 29 2.62 -17.98 10.79
N ARG A 30 2.68 -18.69 11.92
CA ARG A 30 3.80 -19.55 12.34
C ARG A 30 3.28 -20.88 12.88
N PRO A 31 2.70 -21.73 12.02
CA PRO A 31 2.03 -22.94 12.46
C PRO A 31 3.03 -24.02 12.84
N GLU A 32 2.67 -24.87 13.81
CA GLU A 32 3.39 -26.10 14.12
C GLU A 32 3.12 -27.18 13.06
N SER A 33 1.94 -27.16 12.44
CA SER A 33 1.52 -28.02 11.34
C SER A 33 0.47 -27.36 10.47
N ALA A 34 0.21 -27.91 9.27
CA ALA A 34 -0.87 -27.43 8.39
C ALA A 34 -2.25 -27.56 9.05
N GLU A 35 -2.49 -28.64 9.81
CA GLU A 35 -3.73 -28.86 10.55
C GLU A 35 -3.93 -27.82 11.67
N ASP A 36 -2.83 -27.45 12.36
CA ASP A 36 -2.85 -26.39 13.38
C ASP A 36 -3.24 -25.04 12.78
N ALA A 37 -2.68 -24.70 11.60
CA ALA A 37 -3.03 -23.48 10.88
C ALA A 37 -4.50 -23.43 10.48
N GLU A 38 -5.05 -24.52 9.92
CA GLU A 38 -6.45 -24.60 9.51
C GLU A 38 -7.41 -24.49 10.71
N GLN A 39 -7.11 -25.18 11.81
CA GLN A 39 -7.90 -25.12 13.03
C GLN A 39 -7.88 -23.70 13.61
N ALA A 40 -6.70 -23.07 13.68
CA ALA A 40 -6.55 -21.71 14.17
C ALA A 40 -7.32 -20.72 13.30
N ARG A 41 -7.27 -20.87 11.96
CA ARG A 41 -8.00 -20.03 11.01
C ARG A 41 -9.51 -20.14 11.17
N ALA A 42 -10.03 -21.35 11.26
CA ALA A 42 -11.47 -21.59 11.46
C ALA A 42 -11.97 -20.96 12.77
N GLU A 43 -11.22 -21.11 13.86
CA GLU A 43 -11.59 -20.53 15.16
C GLU A 43 -11.46 -18.99 15.12
N LEU A 44 -10.41 -18.45 14.51
CA LEU A 44 -10.23 -17.00 14.38
C LEU A 44 -11.36 -16.38 13.54
N LYS A 45 -11.69 -16.97 12.39
CA LYS A 45 -12.81 -16.53 11.54
C LYS A 45 -14.12 -16.49 12.29
N LYS A 46 -14.42 -17.55 13.06
CA LYS A 46 -15.64 -17.63 13.88
C LYS A 46 -15.70 -16.48 14.91
N GLN A 47 -14.61 -16.19 15.59
CA GLN A 47 -14.56 -15.12 16.59
C GLN A 47 -14.69 -13.74 15.94
N ILE A 48 -14.00 -13.51 14.83
CA ILE A 48 -14.10 -12.25 14.08
C ILE A 48 -15.53 -12.05 13.59
N ALA A 49 -16.16 -13.04 12.96
CA ALA A 49 -17.54 -12.96 12.50
C ALA A 49 -18.51 -12.62 13.64
N GLN A 50 -18.34 -13.25 14.81
CA GLN A 50 -19.13 -12.93 16.00
C GLN A 50 -18.93 -11.48 16.47
N MET A 51 -17.68 -10.99 16.47
CA MET A 51 -17.36 -9.61 16.88
C MET A 51 -17.94 -8.60 15.90
N LEU A 52 -17.82 -8.82 14.60
CA LEU A 52 -18.37 -7.96 13.56
C LEU A 52 -19.90 -7.92 13.63
N GLY A 53 -20.57 -9.07 13.79
CA GLY A 53 -22.03 -9.16 13.95
C GLY A 53 -22.56 -8.44 15.18
N LEU A 54 -21.77 -8.38 16.26
CA LEU A 54 -22.12 -7.64 17.48
C LEU A 54 -21.63 -6.16 17.43
N ARG A 55 -21.02 -5.71 16.35
CA ARG A 55 -20.38 -4.40 16.22
C ARG A 55 -19.34 -4.10 17.30
N HIS A 56 -18.64 -5.14 17.77
CA HIS A 56 -17.60 -5.05 18.80
C HIS A 56 -16.21 -4.83 18.17
N TYR A 57 -16.07 -3.82 17.30
CA TYR A 57 -14.84 -3.53 16.59
C TYR A 57 -13.64 -3.19 17.50
N ILE A 58 -13.86 -2.70 18.70
CA ILE A 58 -12.78 -2.27 19.61
C ILE A 58 -11.77 -3.39 19.88
N GLY A 59 -12.23 -4.59 20.17
CA GLY A 59 -11.34 -5.75 20.43
C GLY A 59 -10.50 -6.14 19.21
N LEU A 60 -11.08 -6.04 18.00
CA LEU A 60 -10.38 -6.28 16.76
C LEU A 60 -9.35 -5.18 16.48
N SER A 61 -9.73 -3.90 16.67
CA SER A 61 -8.83 -2.76 16.52
C SER A 61 -7.62 -2.83 17.46
N VAL A 62 -7.85 -3.24 18.72
CA VAL A 62 -6.76 -3.48 19.68
C VAL A 62 -5.85 -4.60 19.20
N ALA A 63 -6.40 -5.74 18.74
CA ALA A 63 -5.59 -6.83 18.21
C ALA A 63 -4.76 -6.39 16.99
N MET A 64 -5.34 -5.62 16.07
CA MET A 64 -4.65 -5.07 14.91
C MET A 64 -3.49 -4.15 15.32
N THR A 65 -3.71 -3.27 16.29
CA THR A 65 -2.68 -2.34 16.79
C THR A 65 -1.55 -3.09 17.50
N MET A 66 -1.86 -4.22 18.14
CA MET A 66 -0.91 -5.02 18.92
C MET A 66 -0.26 -6.14 18.10
N ALA A 67 -0.63 -6.34 16.85
CA ALA A 67 0.01 -7.29 15.94
C ALA A 67 1.43 -6.80 15.63
N GLY A 68 2.40 -7.19 16.44
CA GLY A 68 3.77 -6.69 16.43
C GLY A 68 4.63 -7.16 15.25
N ALA A 69 4.11 -8.03 14.37
CA ALA A 69 4.86 -8.52 13.21
C ALA A 69 3.96 -8.51 11.95
N PRO A 70 4.52 -8.18 10.77
CA PRO A 70 3.75 -8.10 9.52
C PRO A 70 3.02 -9.39 9.16
N ASP A 71 3.62 -10.56 9.40
CA ASP A 71 3.03 -11.87 9.16
C ASP A 71 1.80 -12.13 10.02
N ILE A 72 1.84 -11.76 11.31
CA ILE A 72 0.73 -11.90 12.25
C ILE A 72 -0.40 -10.92 11.89
N TYR A 73 -0.05 -9.67 11.58
CA TYR A 73 -1.03 -8.68 11.14
C TYR A 73 -1.73 -9.12 9.85
N THR A 74 -0.96 -9.64 8.89
CA THR A 74 -1.50 -10.14 7.62
C THR A 74 -2.45 -11.31 7.86
N ALA A 75 -2.07 -12.30 8.67
CA ALA A 75 -2.93 -13.42 9.01
C ALA A 75 -4.26 -12.98 9.68
N LEU A 76 -4.20 -11.97 10.55
CA LEU A 76 -5.39 -11.40 11.19
C LEU A 76 -6.28 -10.72 10.13
N MET A 77 -5.72 -9.86 9.28
CA MET A 77 -6.48 -9.09 8.29
C MET A 77 -7.04 -9.98 7.18
N ASP A 78 -6.31 -10.99 6.74
CA ASP A 78 -6.80 -11.95 5.75
C ASP A 78 -8.01 -12.73 6.31
N THR A 79 -7.97 -13.06 7.60
CA THR A 79 -9.12 -13.73 8.27
C THR A 79 -10.31 -12.76 8.44
N VAL A 80 -10.07 -11.46 8.68
CA VAL A 80 -11.15 -10.46 8.63
C VAL A 80 -11.78 -10.41 7.25
N ASP A 81 -10.95 -10.38 6.21
CA ASP A 81 -11.41 -10.35 4.82
C ASP A 81 -12.21 -11.60 4.44
N GLU A 82 -11.77 -12.78 4.90
CA GLU A 82 -12.51 -14.04 4.77
C GLU A 82 -13.86 -14.02 5.52
N ALA A 83 -13.97 -13.33 6.66
CA ALA A 83 -15.21 -13.17 7.40
C ALA A 83 -16.21 -12.23 6.71
N LEU A 84 -15.73 -11.31 5.87
CA LEU A 84 -16.56 -10.43 5.06
C LEU A 84 -17.13 -11.11 3.81
N GLN A 85 -16.61 -12.28 3.43
CA GLN A 85 -17.12 -13.02 2.28
C GLN A 85 -18.51 -13.63 2.58
N PRO A 86 -19.36 -13.82 1.57
CA PRO A 86 -20.66 -14.46 1.75
C PRO A 86 -20.49 -15.94 2.18
N GLU A 87 -21.23 -16.34 3.19
CA GLU A 87 -21.28 -17.72 3.70
C GLU A 87 -22.36 -18.55 3.02
N ASN A 88 -23.38 -17.89 2.47
CA ASN A 88 -24.52 -18.50 1.77
C ASN A 88 -24.91 -17.66 0.54
N ASP A 89 -25.85 -18.17 -0.26
CA ASP A 89 -26.27 -17.55 -1.52
C ASP A 89 -27.21 -16.34 -1.33
N GLU A 90 -27.67 -16.08 -0.11
CA GLU A 90 -28.50 -14.92 0.22
C GLU A 90 -27.66 -13.68 0.54
N GLN A 91 -26.39 -13.90 0.93
CA GLN A 91 -25.46 -12.84 1.23
C GLN A 91 -24.75 -12.30 0.00
N LEU A 92 -24.35 -11.04 0.08
CA LEU A 92 -23.71 -10.32 -1.01
C LEU A 92 -22.19 -10.28 -0.86
N GLN A 93 -21.51 -10.40 -1.99
CA GLN A 93 -20.07 -10.15 -2.11
C GLN A 93 -19.85 -8.69 -2.49
N TRP A 94 -19.17 -7.95 -1.59
CA TRP A 94 -18.65 -6.63 -1.89
C TRP A 94 -17.26 -6.71 -2.53
N PHE A 95 -16.98 -5.77 -3.42
CA PHE A 95 -15.67 -5.66 -4.04
C PHE A 95 -15.35 -4.21 -4.40
N ALA A 96 -14.07 -3.96 -4.64
CA ALA A 96 -13.58 -2.72 -5.21
C ALA A 96 -12.70 -3.00 -6.43
N LEU A 97 -12.79 -2.13 -7.43
CA LEU A 97 -11.86 -2.04 -8.56
C LEU A 97 -11.04 -0.75 -8.40
N PRO A 98 -9.83 -0.85 -7.84
CA PRO A 98 -9.01 0.33 -7.63
C PRO A 98 -8.38 0.82 -8.93
N VAL A 99 -8.18 2.12 -9.03
CA VAL A 99 -7.36 2.74 -10.06
C VAL A 99 -6.43 3.77 -9.44
N ILE A 100 -5.13 3.65 -9.73
CA ILE A 100 -4.16 4.67 -9.36
C ILE A 100 -4.10 5.69 -10.49
N VAL A 101 -4.19 6.97 -10.13
CA VAL A 101 -4.18 8.08 -11.07
C VAL A 101 -2.98 8.96 -10.75
N VAL A 102 -2.13 9.19 -11.76
CA VAL A 102 -1.03 10.15 -11.69
C VAL A 102 -1.44 11.35 -12.52
N ALA A 103 -1.58 12.50 -11.88
CA ALA A 103 -1.88 13.77 -12.54
C ALA A 103 -0.59 14.54 -12.81
N GLY A 104 -0.48 15.15 -14.00
CA GLY A 104 0.65 16.02 -14.33
C GLY A 104 0.73 17.24 -13.40
N ALA A 105 1.96 17.62 -13.00
CA ALA A 105 2.21 18.66 -11.99
C ALA A 105 1.73 20.08 -12.38
N ASP A 106 1.40 20.31 -13.64
CA ASP A 106 1.15 21.68 -14.15
C ASP A 106 -0.30 22.14 -14.05
N LYS A 107 -1.23 21.28 -13.58
CA LYS A 107 -2.66 21.64 -13.59
C LYS A 107 -3.39 21.09 -12.37
N ALA A 108 -3.87 22.00 -11.54
CA ALA A 108 -4.98 21.73 -10.65
C ALA A 108 -6.23 21.49 -11.51
N GLY A 109 -6.84 20.32 -11.39
CA GLY A 109 -8.06 19.94 -12.08
C GLY A 109 -8.95 19.14 -11.15
N GLU A 110 -10.21 19.00 -11.52
CA GLU A 110 -11.12 18.11 -10.83
C GLU A 110 -11.20 16.79 -11.60
N LEU A 111 -11.06 15.68 -10.91
CA LEU A 111 -11.36 14.36 -11.48
C LEU A 111 -12.87 14.14 -11.42
N LYS A 112 -13.42 13.47 -12.43
CA LYS A 112 -14.82 13.01 -12.34
C LYS A 112 -14.98 12.07 -11.14
N SER A 113 -16.03 12.30 -10.36
CA SER A 113 -16.35 11.51 -9.17
C SER A 113 -17.38 10.41 -9.43
N SER A 114 -18.01 10.39 -10.60
CA SER A 114 -18.97 9.34 -10.97
C SER A 114 -18.25 8.08 -11.46
N CYS A 115 -18.88 6.91 -11.26
CA CYS A 115 -18.35 5.65 -11.76
C CYS A 115 -18.74 5.43 -13.24
N PRO A 116 -17.79 5.11 -14.12
CA PRO A 116 -18.08 4.83 -15.53
C PRO A 116 -18.56 3.38 -15.73
N GLU A 117 -19.59 2.95 -15.00
CA GLU A 117 -20.09 1.57 -14.97
C GLU A 117 -20.23 0.96 -16.37
N ALA A 118 -20.94 1.65 -17.28
CA ALA A 118 -21.18 1.12 -18.62
C ALA A 118 -19.88 0.86 -19.41
N LEU A 119 -18.89 1.74 -19.26
CA LEU A 119 -17.59 1.59 -19.94
C LEU A 119 -16.76 0.46 -19.31
N ILE A 120 -16.78 0.37 -17.97
CA ILE A 120 -16.11 -0.72 -17.25
C ILE A 120 -16.72 -2.06 -17.65
N ASN A 121 -18.05 -2.19 -17.60
CA ASN A 121 -18.75 -3.42 -17.96
C ASN A 121 -18.50 -3.82 -19.42
N ALA A 122 -18.50 -2.89 -20.36
CA ALA A 122 -18.18 -3.15 -21.75
C ALA A 122 -16.75 -3.68 -21.93
N CYS A 123 -15.80 -3.17 -21.15
CA CYS A 123 -14.44 -3.66 -21.13
C CYS A 123 -14.35 -5.06 -20.52
N LEU A 124 -14.86 -5.27 -19.31
CA LEU A 124 -14.76 -6.52 -18.56
C LEU A 124 -15.50 -7.69 -19.23
N ALA A 125 -16.54 -7.43 -19.99
CA ALA A 125 -17.30 -8.45 -20.73
C ALA A 125 -16.45 -9.27 -21.71
N ASN A 126 -15.34 -8.68 -22.20
CA ASN A 126 -14.43 -9.33 -23.14
C ASN A 126 -13.46 -10.33 -22.48
N TYR A 127 -13.38 -10.32 -21.15
CA TYR A 127 -12.42 -11.14 -20.40
C TYR A 127 -13.16 -12.17 -19.55
N PRO A 128 -13.09 -13.49 -19.89
CA PRO A 128 -13.86 -14.53 -19.21
C PRO A 128 -13.72 -14.55 -17.69
N ALA A 129 -12.48 -14.36 -17.18
CA ALA A 129 -12.18 -14.34 -15.74
C ALA A 129 -12.81 -13.15 -15.00
N LEU A 130 -13.05 -12.03 -15.68
CA LEU A 130 -13.58 -10.79 -15.10
C LEU A 130 -15.06 -10.56 -15.43
N ARG A 131 -15.61 -11.32 -16.39
CA ARG A 131 -16.99 -11.22 -16.83
C ARG A 131 -18.03 -11.31 -15.69
N PRO A 132 -17.84 -12.10 -14.62
CA PRO A 132 -18.79 -12.12 -13.50
C PRO A 132 -19.06 -10.74 -12.91
N LEU A 133 -18.09 -9.80 -12.93
CA LEU A 133 -18.26 -8.45 -12.42
C LEU A 133 -19.28 -7.60 -13.20
N THR A 134 -19.58 -7.96 -14.44
CA THR A 134 -20.61 -7.25 -15.24
C THR A 134 -22.03 -7.48 -14.74
N ARG A 135 -22.21 -8.41 -13.79
CA ARG A 135 -23.49 -8.70 -13.13
C ARG A 135 -23.65 -7.99 -11.80
N ALA A 136 -22.60 -7.31 -11.36
CA ALA A 136 -22.61 -6.58 -10.10
C ALA A 136 -23.45 -5.30 -10.22
N VAL A 137 -23.98 -4.86 -9.09
CA VAL A 137 -24.53 -3.51 -8.92
C VAL A 137 -23.37 -2.61 -8.56
N TRP A 138 -23.03 -1.68 -9.43
CA TRP A 138 -21.98 -0.70 -9.18
C TRP A 138 -22.53 0.52 -8.45
N LEU A 139 -21.73 1.07 -7.54
CA LEU A 139 -22.07 2.35 -6.94
C LEU A 139 -21.88 3.48 -7.96
N PRO A 140 -22.75 4.49 -7.95
CA PRO A 140 -22.71 5.56 -8.96
C PRO A 140 -21.50 6.49 -8.80
N GLN A 141 -20.77 6.38 -7.69
CA GLN A 141 -19.66 7.29 -7.36
C GLN A 141 -18.37 6.53 -7.11
N LEU A 142 -17.25 7.18 -7.46
CA LEU A 142 -15.92 6.75 -7.06
C LEU A 142 -15.64 7.19 -5.64
N ILE A 143 -14.92 6.37 -4.88
CA ILE A 143 -14.51 6.69 -3.50
C ILE A 143 -13.00 6.92 -3.49
N ARG A 144 -12.53 7.92 -2.74
CA ARG A 144 -11.11 8.19 -2.53
C ARG A 144 -10.56 7.37 -1.38
N SER A 145 -9.23 7.10 -1.42
CA SER A 145 -8.53 6.37 -0.37
C SER A 145 -8.84 6.85 1.04
N ASP A 146 -8.84 8.16 1.26
CA ASP A 146 -9.01 8.72 2.59
C ASP A 146 -10.42 8.48 3.16
N ASP A 147 -11.44 8.45 2.29
CA ASP A 147 -12.81 8.15 2.67
C ASP A 147 -13.04 6.64 2.76
N PHE A 148 -12.44 5.87 1.86
CA PHE A 148 -12.51 4.42 1.88
C PHE A 148 -11.87 3.84 3.16
N ALA A 149 -10.74 4.39 3.60
CA ALA A 149 -10.07 3.98 4.83
C ALA A 149 -10.87 4.25 6.13
N LYS A 150 -11.88 5.12 6.08
CA LYS A 150 -12.76 5.41 7.23
C LYS A 150 -13.86 4.36 7.42
N ILE A 151 -14.16 3.57 6.39
CA ILE A 151 -15.20 2.54 6.45
C ILE A 151 -14.70 1.37 7.30
N LYS A 152 -15.47 1.01 8.31
CA LYS A 152 -15.09 -0.02 9.26
C LYS A 152 -15.45 -1.42 8.74
N PRO A 153 -14.74 -2.47 9.14
CA PRO A 153 -15.07 -3.85 8.78
C PRO A 153 -16.48 -4.28 9.21
N ASP A 154 -17.00 -3.77 10.33
CA ASP A 154 -18.36 -4.08 10.79
C ASP A 154 -19.46 -3.44 9.91
N ASP A 155 -19.18 -2.33 9.24
CA ASP A 155 -20.07 -1.73 8.26
C ASP A 155 -20.18 -2.64 7.01
N TRP A 156 -19.04 -3.13 6.51
CA TRP A 156 -18.99 -4.09 5.40
C TRP A 156 -19.69 -5.40 5.75
N TYR A 157 -19.47 -5.90 6.99
CA TYR A 157 -20.09 -7.13 7.47
C TYR A 157 -21.62 -7.01 7.52
N ALA A 158 -22.16 -5.89 8.01
CA ALA A 158 -23.58 -5.63 7.99
C ALA A 158 -24.15 -5.48 6.58
N ALA A 159 -23.41 -4.81 5.69
CA ALA A 159 -23.83 -4.56 4.32
C ALA A 159 -23.91 -5.81 3.44
N LYS A 160 -23.24 -6.91 3.82
CA LYS A 160 -23.30 -8.17 3.06
C LYS A 160 -24.58 -8.98 3.27
N GLU A 161 -25.32 -8.72 4.36
CA GLU A 161 -26.41 -9.59 4.83
C GLU A 161 -27.64 -9.60 3.89
N SER A 162 -27.91 -8.49 3.18
CA SER A 162 -29.03 -8.41 2.25
C SER A 162 -28.89 -7.26 1.26
N THR A 163 -29.71 -7.29 0.20
CA THR A 163 -29.77 -6.19 -0.78
C THR A 163 -30.22 -4.87 -0.16
N ASP A 164 -31.15 -4.91 0.81
CA ASP A 164 -31.62 -3.69 1.49
C ASP A 164 -30.50 -3.09 2.37
N ALA A 165 -29.77 -3.94 3.12
CA ALA A 165 -28.63 -3.50 3.91
C ALA A 165 -27.51 -2.92 3.02
N ALA A 166 -27.24 -3.54 1.87
CA ALA A 166 -26.30 -3.03 0.90
C ALA A 166 -26.70 -1.67 0.33
N ALA A 167 -27.98 -1.48 0.00
CA ALA A 167 -28.51 -0.20 -0.51
C ALA A 167 -28.45 0.90 0.55
N GLU A 168 -28.81 0.61 1.81
CA GLU A 168 -28.69 1.54 2.92
C GLU A 168 -27.23 1.95 3.15
N PHE A 169 -26.33 0.99 3.18
CA PHE A 169 -24.90 1.24 3.32
C PHE A 169 -24.36 2.08 2.17
N ALA A 170 -24.68 1.75 0.91
CA ALA A 170 -24.28 2.51 -0.27
C ALA A 170 -24.73 3.98 -0.20
N ALA A 171 -25.94 4.23 0.29
CA ALA A 171 -26.48 5.57 0.48
C ALA A 171 -25.77 6.34 1.62
N SER A 172 -25.15 5.66 2.57
CA SER A 172 -24.42 6.26 3.70
C SER A 172 -22.97 6.63 3.36
N LEU A 173 -22.45 6.13 2.23
CA LEU A 173 -21.07 6.38 1.86
C LEU A 173 -20.82 7.86 1.50
N PRO A 174 -19.65 8.40 1.86
CA PRO A 174 -19.33 9.78 1.56
C PRO A 174 -19.26 10.01 0.04
N THR A 175 -19.86 11.11 -0.41
CA THR A 175 -19.69 11.59 -1.78
C THR A 175 -18.25 12.09 -1.96
N ALA A 176 -17.48 11.47 -2.84
CA ALA A 176 -16.11 11.89 -3.08
C ALA A 176 -16.09 13.34 -3.59
N SER A 177 -15.28 14.19 -2.94
CA SER A 177 -14.89 15.46 -3.53
C SER A 177 -13.99 15.16 -4.74
N ALA A 178 -14.32 15.71 -5.90
CA ALA A 178 -13.56 15.52 -7.14
C ALA A 178 -12.23 16.30 -7.16
N ALA A 179 -12.01 17.21 -6.21
CA ALA A 179 -10.82 18.05 -6.18
C ALA A 179 -9.54 17.22 -5.91
N ILE A 180 -8.58 17.32 -6.79
CA ILE A 180 -7.22 16.82 -6.56
C ILE A 180 -6.50 17.84 -5.67
N PRO A 181 -5.99 17.45 -4.49
CA PRO A 181 -5.12 18.33 -3.72
C PRO A 181 -3.91 18.73 -4.56
N GLN A 182 -3.53 20.00 -4.53
CA GLN A 182 -2.41 20.54 -5.33
C GLN A 182 -1.05 19.94 -4.94
N ASP A 183 -0.95 19.36 -3.76
CA ASP A 183 0.26 18.78 -3.17
C ASP A 183 0.44 17.29 -3.46
N GLN A 184 -0.56 16.61 -4.06
CA GLN A 184 -0.50 15.19 -4.36
C GLN A 184 -0.61 14.93 -5.86
N SER A 185 0.46 14.38 -6.45
CA SER A 185 0.47 13.97 -7.86
C SER A 185 -0.12 12.57 -8.10
N VAL A 186 -0.22 11.73 -7.07
CA VAL A 186 -0.68 10.33 -7.18
C VAL A 186 -1.86 10.06 -6.25
N HIS A 187 -2.96 9.60 -6.84
CA HIS A 187 -4.23 9.37 -6.15
C HIS A 187 -4.68 7.92 -6.34
N ALA A 188 -5.42 7.37 -5.37
CA ALA A 188 -6.15 6.12 -5.55
C ALA A 188 -7.64 6.39 -5.46
N LEU A 189 -8.37 5.90 -6.46
CA LEU A 189 -9.81 5.93 -6.57
C LEU A 189 -10.35 4.51 -6.62
N TYR A 190 -11.54 4.30 -6.11
CA TYR A 190 -12.17 2.98 -6.04
C TYR A 190 -13.57 3.04 -6.66
N ALA A 191 -13.78 2.23 -7.70
CA ALA A 191 -15.13 1.87 -8.12
C ALA A 191 -15.59 0.70 -7.25
N LEU A 192 -16.69 0.89 -6.53
CA LEU A 192 -17.25 -0.11 -5.65
C LEU A 192 -18.44 -0.79 -6.29
N GLY A 193 -18.63 -2.06 -5.97
CA GLY A 193 -19.79 -2.82 -6.38
C GLY A 193 -20.07 -3.98 -5.44
N TYR A 194 -21.26 -4.54 -5.59
CA TYR A 194 -21.67 -5.75 -4.89
C TYR A 194 -22.54 -6.64 -5.78
N GLY A 195 -22.61 -7.91 -5.46
CA GLY A 195 -23.43 -8.87 -6.18
C GLY A 195 -23.52 -10.19 -5.45
N GLY A 196 -24.13 -11.19 -6.09
CA GLY A 196 -24.19 -12.53 -5.57
C GLY A 196 -22.82 -13.22 -5.55
N ARG A 197 -22.79 -14.45 -5.06
CA ARG A 197 -21.56 -15.24 -4.90
C ARG A 197 -20.78 -15.48 -6.20
N GLU A 198 -21.45 -15.36 -7.36
CA GLU A 198 -20.83 -15.56 -8.68
C GLU A 198 -19.69 -14.56 -8.97
N ILE A 199 -19.74 -13.36 -8.39
CA ILE A 199 -18.66 -12.38 -8.60
C ILE A 199 -17.37 -12.74 -7.86
N GLN A 200 -17.43 -13.59 -6.84
CA GLN A 200 -16.27 -14.01 -6.07
C GLN A 200 -15.19 -14.65 -6.96
N ALA A 201 -15.58 -15.36 -8.01
CA ALA A 201 -14.64 -15.99 -8.94
C ALA A 201 -13.76 -14.98 -9.71
N ALA A 202 -14.19 -13.73 -9.80
CA ALA A 202 -13.42 -12.67 -10.46
C ALA A 202 -12.47 -11.91 -9.51
N LEU A 203 -12.63 -12.06 -8.19
CA LEU A 203 -11.80 -11.36 -7.22
C LEU A 203 -10.39 -11.97 -7.19
N GLY A 204 -9.38 -11.10 -7.11
CA GLY A 204 -7.98 -11.50 -7.16
C GLY A 204 -7.49 -11.97 -8.54
N GLN A 205 -8.34 -11.95 -9.56
CA GLN A 205 -7.93 -12.31 -10.92
C GLN A 205 -6.99 -11.24 -11.50
N SER A 206 -5.95 -11.71 -12.20
CA SER A 206 -4.99 -10.84 -12.85
C SER A 206 -5.66 -9.99 -13.92
N LEU A 207 -5.36 -8.69 -13.92
CA LEU A 207 -5.77 -7.76 -14.98
C LEU A 207 -4.83 -7.76 -16.19
N ARG A 208 -3.84 -8.65 -16.27
CA ARG A 208 -2.78 -8.57 -17.29
C ARG A 208 -3.31 -8.34 -18.72
N GLU A 209 -4.37 -9.06 -19.10
CA GLU A 209 -4.97 -8.92 -20.44
C GLU A 209 -5.90 -7.72 -20.56
N ALA A 210 -6.60 -7.36 -19.49
CA ALA A 210 -7.54 -6.26 -19.44
C ALA A 210 -6.90 -4.91 -19.03
N ALA A 211 -5.64 -4.91 -18.59
CA ALA A 211 -5.01 -3.74 -18.00
C ALA A 211 -4.97 -2.54 -18.96
N LEU A 212 -4.50 -2.75 -20.20
CA LEU A 212 -4.42 -1.67 -21.19
C LEU A 212 -5.80 -1.13 -21.59
N PRO A 213 -6.80 -1.96 -21.94
CA PRO A 213 -8.14 -1.48 -22.21
C PRO A 213 -8.80 -0.75 -21.03
N LEU A 214 -8.66 -1.27 -19.80
CA LEU A 214 -9.15 -0.60 -18.61
C LEU A 214 -8.43 0.72 -18.33
N MET A 215 -7.12 0.77 -18.53
CA MET A 215 -6.34 2.00 -18.42
C MET A 215 -6.87 3.07 -19.37
N GLN A 216 -7.15 2.72 -20.62
CA GLN A 216 -7.72 3.63 -21.60
C GLN A 216 -9.12 4.12 -21.17
N VAL A 217 -10.00 3.22 -20.74
CA VAL A 217 -11.32 3.57 -20.21
C VAL A 217 -11.22 4.61 -19.10
N TRP A 218 -10.35 4.36 -18.10
CA TRP A 218 -10.14 5.28 -16.99
C TRP A 218 -9.53 6.61 -17.43
N GLN A 219 -8.53 6.57 -18.31
CA GLN A 219 -7.85 7.76 -18.78
C GLN A 219 -8.78 8.67 -19.59
N GLU A 220 -9.54 8.11 -20.52
CA GLU A 220 -10.52 8.88 -21.32
C GLU A 220 -11.67 9.40 -20.46
N TYR A 221 -12.11 8.61 -19.48
CA TYR A 221 -13.22 9.01 -18.64
C TYR A 221 -12.85 10.07 -17.59
N LEU A 222 -11.73 9.89 -16.87
CA LEU A 222 -11.35 10.77 -15.76
C LEU A 222 -10.72 12.08 -16.24
N ALA A 223 -10.09 12.09 -17.42
CA ALA A 223 -9.43 13.29 -17.96
C ALA A 223 -10.47 14.35 -18.31
N GLU A 224 -10.34 15.54 -17.74
CA GLU A 224 -10.99 16.74 -18.22
C GLU A 224 -10.18 17.38 -19.34
N GLU A 225 -10.78 18.34 -20.07
CA GLU A 225 -10.09 19.06 -21.14
C GLU A 225 -8.78 19.65 -20.61
N ASN A 226 -7.68 19.31 -21.27
CA ASN A 226 -6.33 19.74 -20.96
C ASN A 226 -5.65 19.12 -19.73
N MET A 227 -6.16 18.03 -19.15
CA MET A 227 -5.44 17.22 -18.17
C MET A 227 -4.68 16.07 -18.85
N THR A 228 -3.42 15.87 -18.46
CA THR A 228 -2.67 14.65 -18.79
C THR A 228 -2.70 13.75 -17.58
N LEU A 229 -3.35 12.59 -17.73
CA LEU A 229 -3.45 11.59 -16.68
C LEU A 229 -2.78 10.30 -17.14
N PHE A 230 -2.13 9.65 -16.22
CA PHE A 230 -1.77 8.23 -16.32
C PHE A 230 -2.60 7.47 -15.32
N THR A 231 -3.20 6.36 -15.75
CA THR A 231 -4.04 5.51 -14.89
C THR A 231 -3.46 4.11 -14.84
N ASN A 232 -3.50 3.50 -13.65
CA ASN A 232 -3.07 2.12 -13.43
C ASN A 232 -4.19 1.39 -12.69
N PRO A 233 -5.05 0.61 -13.39
CA PRO A 233 -6.07 -0.20 -12.75
C PRO A 233 -5.43 -1.39 -12.03
N LEU A 234 -5.94 -1.69 -10.85
CA LEU A 234 -5.53 -2.85 -10.05
C LEU A 234 -6.59 -3.94 -10.08
N SER A 235 -6.19 -5.15 -9.74
CA SER A 235 -7.10 -6.32 -9.69
C SER A 235 -8.30 -6.05 -8.81
N PRO A 236 -9.50 -6.49 -9.21
CA PRO A 236 -10.68 -6.41 -8.37
C PRO A 236 -10.46 -7.29 -7.14
N ALA A 237 -10.75 -6.76 -5.98
CA ALA A 237 -10.54 -7.45 -4.71
C ALA A 237 -11.64 -7.12 -3.71
N SER A 238 -11.70 -7.87 -2.61
CA SER A 238 -12.51 -7.50 -1.46
C SER A 238 -12.11 -6.11 -0.94
N PRO A 239 -13.00 -5.39 -0.26
CA PRO A 239 -12.74 -4.01 0.13
C PRO A 239 -11.44 -3.79 0.90
N LEU A 240 -11.12 -4.65 1.87
CA LEU A 240 -9.93 -4.48 2.70
C LEU A 240 -8.63 -4.79 1.94
N SER A 241 -8.64 -5.83 1.12
CA SER A 241 -7.51 -6.17 0.25
C SER A 241 -7.30 -5.09 -0.79
N ALA A 242 -8.36 -4.60 -1.44
CA ALA A 242 -8.27 -3.52 -2.41
C ALA A 242 -7.67 -2.24 -1.82
N LEU A 243 -8.08 -1.87 -0.58
CA LEU A 243 -7.52 -0.71 0.11
C LEU A 243 -6.03 -0.87 0.38
N ALA A 244 -5.62 -2.05 0.88
CA ALA A 244 -4.22 -2.32 1.19
C ALA A 244 -3.33 -2.27 -0.06
N ASP A 245 -3.74 -2.95 -1.13
CA ASP A 245 -2.98 -3.06 -2.37
C ASP A 245 -2.88 -1.71 -3.10
N ALA A 246 -4.00 -0.96 -3.16
CA ALA A 246 -4.01 0.34 -3.78
C ALA A 246 -3.20 1.37 -2.98
N SER A 247 -3.25 1.36 -1.65
CA SER A 247 -2.45 2.25 -0.81
C SER A 247 -0.95 2.00 -1.01
N ARG A 248 -0.54 0.74 -1.04
CA ARG A 248 0.86 0.35 -1.29
C ARG A 248 1.31 0.76 -2.70
N THR A 249 0.50 0.44 -3.71
CA THR A 249 0.82 0.79 -5.11
C THR A 249 0.89 2.30 -5.30
N ARG A 250 -0.02 3.07 -4.68
CA ARG A 250 -0.01 4.53 -4.70
C ARG A 250 1.28 5.09 -4.12
N LEU A 251 1.71 4.60 -2.95
CA LEU A 251 2.95 5.04 -2.31
C LEU A 251 4.17 4.72 -3.18
N ARG A 252 4.22 3.51 -3.76
CA ARG A 252 5.29 3.12 -4.68
C ARG A 252 5.36 4.06 -5.89
N MET A 253 4.24 4.27 -6.58
CA MET A 253 4.19 5.18 -7.72
C MET A 253 4.51 6.63 -7.34
N ALA A 254 4.11 7.07 -6.13
CA ALA A 254 4.48 8.39 -5.63
C ALA A 254 5.99 8.53 -5.41
N LEU A 255 6.64 7.48 -4.88
CA LEU A 255 8.10 7.44 -4.73
C LEU A 255 8.79 7.44 -6.10
N ASP A 256 8.30 6.66 -7.07
CA ASP A 256 8.85 6.60 -8.42
C ASP A 256 8.79 7.97 -9.11
N VAL A 257 7.63 8.63 -9.08
CA VAL A 257 7.42 9.98 -9.65
C VAL A 257 8.31 11.02 -8.95
N PHE A 258 8.34 10.99 -7.62
CA PHE A 258 9.18 11.88 -6.82
C PHE A 258 10.65 11.69 -7.17
N SER A 259 11.14 10.45 -7.14
CA SER A 259 12.53 10.11 -7.42
C SER A 259 12.95 10.57 -8.82
N ALA A 260 12.15 10.30 -9.85
CA ALA A 260 12.43 10.71 -11.21
C ALA A 260 12.56 12.23 -11.35
N ASN A 261 11.64 13.00 -10.73
CA ASN A 261 11.65 14.45 -10.76
C ASN A 261 12.87 15.04 -10.03
N VAL A 262 13.18 14.51 -8.84
CA VAL A 262 14.29 14.99 -8.04
C VAL A 262 15.63 14.65 -8.67
N ILE A 263 15.82 13.42 -9.13
CA ILE A 263 17.05 12.99 -9.83
C ILE A 263 17.30 13.88 -11.05
N ARG A 264 16.25 14.17 -11.84
CA ARG A 264 16.36 15.10 -12.96
C ARG A 264 16.78 16.49 -12.51
N SER A 265 16.18 17.02 -11.45
CA SER A 265 16.50 18.34 -10.92
C SER A 265 17.94 18.42 -10.40
N VAL A 266 18.40 17.41 -9.66
CA VAL A 266 19.77 17.33 -9.15
C VAL A 266 20.78 17.26 -10.32
N ARG A 267 20.51 16.44 -11.34
CA ARG A 267 21.39 16.29 -12.51
C ARG A 267 21.55 17.55 -13.35
N LEU A 268 20.64 18.49 -13.29
CA LEU A 268 20.80 19.81 -13.92
C LEU A 268 21.87 20.65 -13.25
N GLN A 269 22.24 20.38 -12.00
CA GLN A 269 23.13 21.18 -11.19
C GLN A 269 24.39 20.41 -10.73
N SER A 270 24.31 19.08 -10.61
CA SER A 270 25.41 18.22 -10.19
C SER A 270 25.51 16.98 -11.07
N PRO A 271 26.73 16.54 -11.45
CA PRO A 271 26.90 15.33 -12.26
C PRO A 271 26.53 14.06 -11.51
N ARG A 272 26.55 14.08 -10.18
CA ARG A 272 26.29 12.90 -9.35
C ARG A 272 25.17 13.15 -8.35
N VAL A 273 24.20 12.24 -8.35
CA VAL A 273 23.12 12.19 -7.37
C VAL A 273 23.56 11.34 -6.19
N GLY A 274 23.41 11.85 -4.99
CA GLY A 274 23.57 11.12 -3.74
C GLY A 274 22.19 10.79 -3.16
N VAL A 275 22.05 9.58 -2.63
CA VAL A 275 20.82 9.10 -2.00
C VAL A 275 21.11 8.58 -0.60
N VAL A 276 20.31 8.98 0.36
CA VAL A 276 20.37 8.49 1.74
C VAL A 276 19.03 7.84 2.08
N MET A 277 19.07 6.63 2.60
CA MET A 277 17.89 5.94 3.15
C MET A 277 18.07 5.75 4.65
N ALA A 278 17.01 6.01 5.40
CA ALA A 278 16.98 5.78 6.83
C ALA A 278 15.61 5.34 7.30
N ALA A 279 15.59 4.56 8.38
CA ALA A 279 14.39 4.35 9.18
C ALA A 279 14.24 5.49 10.19
N GLN A 280 13.01 5.93 10.47
CA GLN A 280 12.69 6.97 11.42
C GLN A 280 11.65 6.49 12.42
N GLU A 281 11.79 6.87 13.68
CA GLU A 281 10.78 6.65 14.71
C GLU A 281 9.39 7.07 14.21
N GLY A 282 8.32 6.46 14.74
CA GLY A 282 6.97 6.67 14.24
C GLY A 282 6.63 5.84 12.98
N GLY A 283 7.47 4.85 12.63
CA GLY A 283 7.18 3.89 11.57
C GLY A 283 7.29 4.48 10.17
N ARG A 284 8.38 5.18 9.87
CA ARG A 284 8.61 5.80 8.56
C ARG A 284 9.93 5.34 7.96
N LEU A 285 9.98 5.28 6.61
CA LEU A 285 11.23 5.24 5.86
C LEU A 285 11.40 6.58 5.16
N LEU A 286 12.62 7.11 5.23
CA LEU A 286 13.00 8.36 4.58
C LEU A 286 13.94 8.06 3.41
N PHE A 287 13.70 8.74 2.28
CA PHE A 287 14.49 8.65 1.07
C PHE A 287 14.90 10.07 0.70
N GLY A 288 16.15 10.42 0.96
CA GLY A 288 16.71 11.75 0.69
C GLY A 288 17.54 11.76 -0.57
N PHE A 289 17.42 12.83 -1.34
CA PHE A 289 18.13 13.02 -2.59
C PHE A 289 18.81 14.39 -2.59
N ASN A 290 20.09 14.42 -2.92
CA ASN A 290 20.86 15.64 -3.07
C ASN A 290 22.04 15.42 -4.04
N ALA A 291 22.91 16.41 -4.18
CA ALA A 291 24.17 16.23 -4.87
C ALA A 291 25.10 15.34 -4.02
N ALA A 292 25.79 14.38 -4.66
CA ALA A 292 26.76 13.53 -3.96
C ALA A 292 28.04 14.30 -3.53
N GLU A 293 28.26 15.47 -4.07
CA GLU A 293 29.45 16.31 -3.81
C GLU A 293 29.06 17.52 -2.94
N SER A 294 29.74 17.71 -1.82
CA SER A 294 29.48 18.80 -0.87
C SER A 294 29.68 20.22 -1.42
N ALA A 295 30.28 20.34 -2.61
CA ALA A 295 30.46 21.62 -3.28
C ALA A 295 29.18 22.24 -3.83
N TYR A 296 28.10 21.45 -3.91
CA TYR A 296 26.79 21.88 -4.44
C TYR A 296 25.80 22.09 -3.31
N SER A 297 25.41 23.33 -3.09
CA SER A 297 24.43 23.71 -2.05
C SER A 297 22.99 23.43 -2.49
N LEU A 298 22.69 22.18 -2.84
CA LEU A 298 21.33 21.74 -3.13
C LEU A 298 20.66 21.30 -1.83
N MET A 299 19.50 21.87 -1.53
CA MET A 299 18.69 21.39 -0.42
C MET A 299 18.29 19.93 -0.66
N SER A 300 18.48 19.11 0.37
CA SER A 300 18.00 17.72 0.34
C SER A 300 16.49 17.69 0.14
N GLN A 301 16.03 16.91 -0.82
CA GLN A 301 14.61 16.63 -1.01
C GLN A 301 14.31 15.25 -0.46
N VAL A 302 13.37 15.16 0.46
CA VAL A 302 13.08 13.94 1.20
C VAL A 302 11.66 13.45 0.90
N PHE A 303 11.56 12.20 0.49
CA PHE A 303 10.29 11.47 0.45
C PHE A 303 10.12 10.70 1.76
N SER A 304 8.95 10.80 2.38
CA SER A 304 8.60 10.04 3.58
C SER A 304 7.56 8.98 3.25
N TRP A 305 7.95 7.71 3.46
CA TRP A 305 7.06 6.55 3.31
C TRP A 305 6.55 6.13 4.67
N PRO A 306 5.26 6.32 4.98
CA PRO A 306 4.65 5.79 6.19
C PRO A 306 4.49 4.28 6.07
N LEU A 307 5.08 3.53 7.01
CA LEU A 307 4.98 2.08 7.03
C LEU A 307 3.61 1.64 7.54
N SER A 308 2.92 0.83 6.75
CA SER A 308 1.76 0.08 7.22
C SER A 308 2.19 -1.15 8.02
N PRO A 309 1.33 -1.72 8.88
CA PRO A 309 1.65 -2.96 9.59
C PRO A 309 1.93 -4.17 8.68
N ARG A 310 1.47 -4.15 7.42
CA ARG A 310 1.72 -5.18 6.40
C ARG A 310 3.04 -5.03 5.66
N ASP A 311 3.72 -3.87 5.77
CA ASP A 311 4.91 -3.60 4.98
C ASP A 311 6.12 -4.41 5.47
N ASP A 312 6.80 -5.09 4.55
CA ASP A 312 8.14 -5.62 4.77
C ASP A 312 9.16 -4.59 4.25
N ILE A 313 9.94 -4.04 5.17
CA ILE A 313 10.96 -3.01 4.88
C ILE A 313 11.95 -3.52 3.83
N ARG A 314 12.31 -4.82 3.87
CA ARG A 314 13.27 -5.41 2.95
C ARG A 314 12.76 -5.37 1.51
N ILE A 315 11.45 -5.59 1.32
CA ILE A 315 10.83 -5.51 -0.02
C ILE A 315 10.83 -4.06 -0.50
N ILE A 316 10.41 -3.11 0.34
CA ILE A 316 10.40 -1.68 -0.02
C ILE A 316 11.82 -1.19 -0.34
N GLN A 317 12.80 -1.58 0.46
CA GLN A 317 14.18 -1.25 0.24
C GLN A 317 14.70 -1.83 -1.09
N GLN A 318 14.43 -3.11 -1.38
CA GLN A 318 14.85 -3.75 -2.61
C GLN A 318 14.22 -3.10 -3.84
N ASP A 319 12.90 -2.88 -3.81
CA ASP A 319 12.17 -2.18 -4.87
C ASP A 319 12.78 -0.80 -5.16
N PHE A 320 13.17 -0.08 -4.10
CA PHE A 320 13.81 1.23 -4.24
C PHE A 320 15.23 1.13 -4.81
N LEU A 321 16.03 0.16 -4.39
CA LEU A 321 17.37 -0.05 -4.93
C LEU A 321 17.33 -0.41 -6.42
N ASP A 322 16.37 -1.25 -6.82
CA ASP A 322 16.16 -1.59 -8.23
C ASP A 322 15.79 -0.33 -9.04
N LEU A 323 14.91 0.53 -8.52
CA LEU A 323 14.61 1.83 -9.14
C LEU A 323 15.86 2.71 -9.27
N MET A 324 16.74 2.74 -8.28
CA MET A 324 17.97 3.52 -8.35
C MET A 324 18.94 2.98 -9.41
N VAL A 325 19.00 1.66 -9.58
CA VAL A 325 19.77 1.04 -10.68
C VAL A 325 19.21 1.46 -12.03
N ASP A 326 17.90 1.40 -12.23
CA ASP A 326 17.23 1.84 -13.46
C ASP A 326 17.47 3.33 -13.73
N CYS A 327 17.52 4.15 -12.69
CA CYS A 327 17.86 5.56 -12.76
C CYS A 327 19.37 5.85 -12.88
N GLN A 328 20.23 4.84 -12.91
CA GLN A 328 21.70 4.99 -12.94
C GLN A 328 22.25 5.84 -11.78
N VAL A 329 21.75 5.62 -10.58
CA VAL A 329 22.22 6.24 -9.35
C VAL A 329 23.08 5.22 -8.59
N GLU A 330 24.37 5.54 -8.40
CA GLU A 330 25.34 4.64 -7.77
C GLU A 330 25.67 5.05 -6.33
N ASN A 331 25.49 6.34 -6.00
CA ASN A 331 25.87 6.88 -4.69
C ASN A 331 24.67 6.73 -3.73
N ILE A 332 24.56 5.57 -3.09
CA ILE A 332 23.47 5.25 -2.15
C ILE A 332 24.07 4.92 -0.78
N ARG A 333 23.47 5.49 0.27
CA ARG A 333 23.83 5.24 1.66
C ARG A 333 22.63 4.77 2.46
N LEU A 334 22.76 3.64 3.13
CA LEU A 334 21.80 3.15 4.11
C LEU A 334 22.31 3.48 5.51
N LEU A 335 21.50 4.12 6.34
CA LEU A 335 21.84 4.38 7.75
C LEU A 335 21.31 3.23 8.60
N HIS A 336 22.18 2.72 9.49
CA HIS A 336 21.83 1.58 10.37
C HIS A 336 21.09 2.02 11.63
N ASP A 337 21.20 3.28 12.01
CA ASP A 337 20.51 3.80 13.19
C ASP A 337 19.13 4.31 12.83
N ILE A 338 18.15 4.06 13.71
CA ILE A 338 16.83 4.65 13.60
C ILE A 338 16.91 6.12 13.99
N LEU A 339 16.51 6.99 13.08
CA LEU A 339 16.50 8.42 13.35
C LEU A 339 15.35 8.78 14.31
N PRO A 340 15.55 9.70 15.26
CA PRO A 340 14.47 10.28 16.04
C PRO A 340 13.37 10.88 15.17
N GLU A 341 12.12 10.94 15.66
CA GLU A 341 10.95 11.39 14.88
C GLU A 341 11.12 12.79 14.28
N ASN A 342 11.83 13.68 14.97
CA ASN A 342 12.06 15.07 14.53
C ASN A 342 13.45 15.29 13.91
N ALA A 343 14.24 14.25 13.72
CA ALA A 343 15.57 14.39 13.12
C ALA A 343 15.45 14.60 11.60
N ALA A 344 16.21 15.56 11.08
CA ALA A 344 16.39 15.72 9.65
C ALA A 344 17.26 14.58 9.11
N LEU A 345 16.94 14.11 7.90
CA LEU A 345 17.81 13.18 7.19
C LEU A 345 19.08 13.93 6.76
N PRO A 346 20.28 13.41 7.06
CA PRO A 346 21.53 14.06 6.65
C PRO A 346 21.66 14.04 5.12
N ASP A 347 22.41 14.99 4.59
CA ASP A 347 22.84 14.98 3.19
C ASP A 347 23.78 13.81 2.91
N TYR A 348 23.91 13.40 1.66
CA TYR A 348 24.76 12.25 1.30
C TYR A 348 26.21 12.42 1.75
N ALA A 349 26.79 13.60 1.57
CA ALA A 349 28.16 13.88 1.99
C ALA A 349 28.33 13.73 3.52
N ASP A 350 27.41 14.29 4.30
CA ASP A 350 27.43 14.19 5.76
C ASP A 350 27.14 12.75 6.24
N ALA A 351 26.33 12.01 5.48
CA ALA A 351 26.00 10.62 5.80
C ALA A 351 27.19 9.67 5.61
N LEU A 352 28.22 10.05 4.87
CA LEU A 352 29.42 9.21 4.69
C LEU A 352 30.20 9.00 5.99
N ASP A 353 30.11 9.94 6.91
CA ASP A 353 30.81 9.89 8.22
C ASP A 353 29.97 9.13 9.28
N LEU A 354 28.72 8.74 8.96
CA LEU A 354 27.83 8.02 9.86
C LEU A 354 27.90 6.50 9.65
N PRO A 355 27.55 5.69 10.66
CA PRO A 355 27.37 4.25 10.48
C PRO A 355 26.36 3.95 9.37
N GLY A 356 26.79 3.23 8.35
CA GLY A 356 25.93 2.94 7.23
C GLY A 356 26.55 1.95 6.25
N HIS A 357 25.78 1.58 5.24
CA HIS A 357 26.18 0.63 4.21
C HIS A 357 25.87 1.17 2.81
N ASN A 358 26.79 0.95 1.87
CA ASN A 358 26.53 1.22 0.46
C ASN A 358 26.13 -0.11 -0.23
N PRO A 359 24.88 -0.30 -0.62
CA PRO A 359 24.40 -1.57 -1.14
C PRO A 359 24.93 -1.95 -2.53
N LEU A 360 25.37 -0.97 -3.34
CA LEU A 360 25.79 -1.22 -4.72
C LEU A 360 27.25 -1.67 -4.85
N PHE A 361 28.11 -1.33 -3.89
CA PHE A 361 29.54 -1.59 -3.98
C PHE A 361 30.07 -2.73 -3.09
N GLY A 362 29.19 -3.52 -2.46
CA GLY A 362 29.63 -4.57 -1.53
C GLY A 362 30.58 -4.03 -0.47
N ASN A 363 30.77 -4.67 0.63
CA ASN A 363 31.63 -4.22 1.74
C ASN A 363 32.90 -3.53 1.22
N GLY A 364 32.85 -2.21 1.07
CA GLY A 364 34.04 -1.39 0.95
C GLY A 364 34.89 -1.72 2.18
N SER A 365 36.04 -2.27 1.94
CA SER A 365 37.03 -2.69 2.89
C SER A 365 36.93 -1.91 4.22
N ASP A 366 36.48 -2.57 5.28
CA ASP A 366 36.98 -2.25 6.61
C ASP A 366 38.48 -2.43 6.53
N GLY A 367 39.17 -1.31 6.31
CA GLY A 367 40.60 -1.23 6.41
C GLY A 367 41.00 -1.37 7.87
N SER A 368 40.80 -2.54 8.46
CA SER A 368 41.58 -2.96 9.61
C SER A 368 42.97 -3.34 9.09
N GLU A 369 43.80 -2.34 8.88
CA GLU A 369 45.23 -2.53 8.98
C GLU A 369 45.52 -3.11 10.36
N ASN A 370 45.54 -4.42 10.46
CA ASN A 370 46.23 -5.11 11.52
C ASN A 370 47.74 -4.84 11.29
N GLY A 371 48.19 -3.76 11.86
CA GLY A 371 49.63 -3.49 12.07
C GLY A 371 50.19 -4.65 12.87
N VAL A 372 50.84 -5.55 12.17
CA VAL A 372 51.78 -6.49 12.75
C VAL A 372 52.97 -5.67 13.20
N ALA A 373 53.04 -5.37 14.50
CA ALA A 373 54.26 -4.92 15.14
C ALA A 373 55.10 -6.15 15.49
N ASN A 374 56.33 -6.15 15.01
CA ASN A 374 57.41 -7.05 15.41
C ASN A 374 57.60 -7.18 16.92
#